data_5e61fc8cc488b47e4ac26461da16a1de
#
_entry.id   5e61fc8cc488b47e4ac26461da16a1de
#
_cell.length_a   1.000
_cell.length_b   1.000
_cell.length_c   1.000
_cell.angle_alpha   90.00
_cell.angle_beta   90.00
_cell.angle_gamma   90.00
#
_symmetry.space_group_name_H-M   'P 1'
#
loop_
_entity.id
_entity.type
_entity.pdbx_description
1 polymer ?
#
loop_
_entity_poly.entity_id
_entity_poly.type
_entity_poly.pdbx_seq_one_letter_code
_entity_poly.pdbx_strand_id
1 'polypeptide(L)'
;AASRAFARGLFHVQGLASQFAALCVGAQPGQKVADLCAAPGGKSLTLAECMQNQGKLISGEYVESRVPLLRKAFARCGVTCAEAVQNDAAQLRSDWGKFDRILCDVPCSGLGVIAKKPDIRYKDLDGIENLLLSQQKILQNGADLLAENGRLVYSTCTVNRDENEEQVKTFLENNPRFHVAVPALQLPGMQQGEYGTLFLPHKTATDGFFAAILETESTQ
;
A
#
# COMPACT_ATOMS: atom_id res chain seq x y z
N ALA A 1 11.26 -12.89 15.33
CA ALA A 1 9.85 -12.92 15.81
C ALA A 1 9.65 -13.73 17.10
N ALA A 2 10.68 -14.44 17.56
CA ALA A 2 10.62 -15.26 18.78
C ALA A 2 10.93 -14.49 20.09
N SER A 3 11.19 -13.18 20.04
CA SER A 3 11.55 -12.40 21.23
C SER A 3 10.33 -12.04 22.09
N ARG A 4 10.53 -11.92 23.42
CA ARG A 4 9.51 -11.44 24.35
C ARG A 4 8.98 -10.05 23.97
N ALA A 5 9.85 -9.17 23.45
CA ALA A 5 9.47 -7.83 23.01
C ALA A 5 8.50 -7.88 21.81
N PHE A 6 8.72 -8.77 20.83
CA PHE A 6 7.78 -8.99 19.73
C PHE A 6 6.44 -9.53 20.25
N ALA A 7 6.45 -10.54 21.12
CA ALA A 7 5.23 -11.13 21.68
C ALA A 7 4.39 -10.09 22.46
N ARG A 8 5.05 -9.12 23.12
CA ARG A 8 4.42 -7.99 23.83
C ARG A 8 3.97 -6.84 22.91
N GLY A 9 4.19 -6.95 21.59
CA GLY A 9 3.77 -5.92 20.63
C GLY A 9 4.60 -4.65 20.64
N LEU A 10 5.82 -4.67 21.24
CA LEU A 10 6.68 -3.48 21.32
C LEU A 10 7.29 -3.08 19.97
N PHE A 11 7.23 -3.94 18.99
CA PHE A 11 7.61 -3.67 17.60
C PHE A 11 6.95 -4.66 16.63
N HIS A 12 6.94 -4.31 15.37
CA HIS A 12 6.63 -5.22 14.26
C HIS A 12 7.82 -5.30 13.30
N VAL A 13 7.86 -6.36 12.48
CA VAL A 13 8.91 -6.57 11.48
C VAL A 13 8.36 -6.17 10.12
N GLN A 14 9.07 -5.27 9.43
CA GLN A 14 8.67 -4.78 8.11
C GLN A 14 9.93 -4.52 7.27
N GLY A 15 9.85 -4.81 5.95
CA GLY A 15 10.92 -4.42 5.02
C GLY A 15 10.94 -2.91 4.78
N LEU A 16 12.12 -2.35 4.61
CA LEU A 16 12.31 -0.90 4.49
C LEU A 16 11.49 -0.27 3.34
N ALA A 17 11.48 -0.89 2.14
CA ALA A 17 10.69 -0.40 1.02
C ALA A 17 9.18 -0.46 1.29
N SER A 18 8.71 -1.52 1.98
CA SER A 18 7.31 -1.64 2.41
C SER A 18 6.93 -0.57 3.46
N GLN A 19 7.85 -0.24 4.37
CA GLN A 19 7.67 0.83 5.34
C GLN A 19 7.63 2.20 4.65
N PHE A 20 8.51 2.42 3.67
CA PHE A 20 8.51 3.64 2.87
C PHE A 20 7.14 3.92 2.24
N ALA A 21 6.51 2.93 1.59
CA ALA A 21 5.18 3.12 1.00
C ALA A 21 4.13 3.52 2.05
N ALA A 22 4.13 2.89 3.22
CA ALA A 22 3.20 3.25 4.29
C ALA A 22 3.45 4.67 4.83
N LEU A 23 4.73 5.09 4.97
CA LEU A 23 5.09 6.45 5.39
C LEU A 23 4.71 7.50 4.34
N CYS A 24 4.80 7.17 3.04
CA CYS A 24 4.39 8.05 1.94
C CYS A 24 2.89 8.39 1.97
N VAL A 25 2.05 7.57 2.60
CA VAL A 25 0.62 7.88 2.82
C VAL A 25 0.45 9.17 3.60
N GLY A 26 1.37 9.45 4.53
CA GLY A 26 1.35 10.68 5.32
C GLY A 26 0.12 10.75 6.25
N ALA A 27 -0.30 9.60 6.79
CA ALA A 27 -1.42 9.52 7.71
C ALA A 27 -1.13 10.35 8.99
N GLN A 28 -2.15 11.05 9.49
CA GLN A 28 -2.07 11.93 10.64
C GLN A 28 -3.11 11.54 11.71
N PRO A 29 -2.88 11.87 12.99
CA PRO A 29 -3.87 11.68 14.04
C PRO A 29 -5.23 12.30 13.70
N GLY A 30 -6.30 11.58 13.99
CA GLY A 30 -7.68 12.01 13.76
C GLY A 30 -8.24 11.79 12.35
N GLN A 31 -7.37 11.44 11.38
CA GLN A 31 -7.80 11.20 9.99
C GLN A 31 -8.56 9.87 9.84
N LYS A 32 -9.32 9.80 8.74
CA LYS A 32 -9.91 8.57 8.24
C LYS A 32 -9.04 8.01 7.10
N VAL A 33 -8.47 6.83 7.34
CA VAL A 33 -7.46 6.20 6.48
C VAL A 33 -7.96 4.84 6.01
N ALA A 34 -7.61 4.43 4.79
CA ALA A 34 -7.84 3.08 4.29
C ALA A 34 -6.54 2.43 3.81
N ASP A 35 -6.37 1.15 4.14
CA ASP A 35 -5.41 0.22 3.53
C ASP A 35 -6.23 -0.86 2.81
N LEU A 36 -6.33 -0.76 1.48
CA LEU A 36 -7.31 -1.54 0.72
C LEU A 36 -6.90 -3.01 0.52
N CYS A 37 -5.61 -3.35 0.67
CA CYS A 37 -5.06 -4.70 0.49
C CYS A 37 -4.11 -5.06 1.63
N ALA A 38 -4.61 -5.04 2.86
CA ALA A 38 -3.82 -4.85 4.07
C ALA A 38 -2.99 -6.07 4.55
N ALA A 39 -3.46 -7.32 4.31
CA ALA A 39 -2.78 -8.47 4.94
C ALA A 39 -1.35 -8.67 4.42
N PRO A 40 -0.42 -9.00 5.30
CA PRO A 40 -0.59 -9.47 6.69
C PRO A 40 -0.66 -8.36 7.77
N GLY A 41 -0.71 -7.06 7.41
CA GLY A 41 -0.95 -5.97 8.34
C GLY A 41 0.24 -5.07 8.65
N GLY A 42 1.42 -5.34 8.10
CA GLY A 42 2.62 -4.53 8.39
C GLY A 42 2.45 -3.05 8.03
N LYS A 43 1.86 -2.74 6.86
CA LYS A 43 1.61 -1.35 6.44
C LYS A 43 0.51 -0.70 7.29
N SER A 44 -0.57 -1.42 7.58
CA SER A 44 -1.63 -0.93 8.50
C SER A 44 -1.09 -0.61 9.91
N LEU A 45 -0.14 -1.40 10.44
CA LEU A 45 0.51 -1.09 11.73
C LEU A 45 1.31 0.21 11.65
N THR A 46 2.07 0.43 10.56
CA THR A 46 2.79 1.69 10.35
C THR A 46 1.82 2.88 10.20
N LEU A 47 0.70 2.71 9.50
CA LEU A 47 -0.34 3.75 9.40
C LEU A 47 -0.92 4.08 10.77
N ALA A 48 -1.29 3.09 11.57
CA ALA A 48 -1.82 3.29 12.92
C ALA A 48 -0.81 3.99 13.84
N GLU A 49 0.49 3.69 13.68
CA GLU A 49 1.58 4.38 14.40
C GLU A 49 1.67 5.86 13.98
N CYS A 50 1.67 6.16 12.67
CA CYS A 50 1.64 7.54 12.17
C CYS A 50 0.40 8.31 12.67
N MET A 51 -0.73 7.64 12.75
CA MET A 51 -1.98 8.18 13.31
C MET A 51 -1.95 8.31 14.84
N GLN A 52 -0.90 7.90 15.52
CA GLN A 52 -0.83 7.84 16.99
C GLN A 52 -2.04 7.11 17.62
N ASN A 53 -2.52 6.09 16.89
CA ASN A 53 -3.70 5.30 17.28
C ASN A 53 -4.99 6.13 17.44
N GLN A 54 -5.12 7.26 16.71
CA GLN A 54 -6.25 8.19 16.74
C GLN A 54 -6.87 8.30 15.35
N GLY A 55 -8.21 8.45 15.30
CA GLY A 55 -8.96 8.49 14.05
C GLY A 55 -9.56 7.13 13.69
N LYS A 56 -9.69 6.83 12.40
CA LYS A 56 -10.26 5.57 11.91
C LYS A 56 -9.41 5.01 10.76
N LEU A 57 -8.87 3.80 10.93
CA LEU A 57 -8.19 3.05 9.88
C LEU A 57 -9.04 1.85 9.47
N ILE A 58 -9.42 1.76 8.19
CA ILE A 58 -10.05 0.56 7.63
C ILE A 58 -8.98 -0.25 6.87
N SER A 59 -8.80 -1.49 7.28
CA SER A 59 -7.83 -2.41 6.68
C SER A 59 -8.57 -3.56 5.99
N GLY A 60 -8.69 -3.45 4.66
CA GLY A 60 -9.39 -4.42 3.81
C GLY A 60 -8.50 -5.58 3.41
N GLU A 61 -9.07 -6.78 3.33
CA GLU A 61 -8.40 -7.97 2.82
C GLU A 61 -9.40 -8.83 2.03
N TYR A 62 -9.01 -9.21 0.82
CA TYR A 62 -9.86 -10.01 -0.06
C TYR A 62 -10.10 -11.43 0.46
N VAL A 63 -9.04 -12.08 0.96
CA VAL A 63 -9.10 -13.48 1.43
C VAL A 63 -9.58 -13.53 2.87
N GLU A 64 -10.79 -14.00 3.09
CA GLU A 64 -11.45 -14.05 4.40
C GLU A 64 -10.57 -14.71 5.48
N SER A 65 -9.90 -15.81 5.15
CA SER A 65 -9.02 -16.53 6.09
C SER A 65 -7.78 -15.73 6.53
N ARG A 66 -7.45 -14.63 5.85
CA ARG A 66 -6.34 -13.73 6.20
C ARG A 66 -6.77 -12.56 7.09
N VAL A 67 -8.06 -12.23 7.16
CA VAL A 67 -8.57 -11.16 8.05
C VAL A 67 -8.23 -11.39 9.52
N PRO A 68 -8.30 -12.62 10.08
CA PRO A 68 -7.85 -12.89 11.45
C PRO A 68 -6.37 -12.57 11.70
N LEU A 69 -5.50 -12.59 10.67
CA LEU A 69 -4.08 -12.20 10.81
C LEU A 69 -3.95 -10.71 11.13
N LEU A 70 -4.74 -9.85 10.46
CA LEU A 70 -4.81 -8.42 10.74
C LEU A 70 -5.26 -8.17 12.18
N ARG A 71 -6.37 -8.79 12.60
CA ARG A 71 -6.90 -8.66 13.96
C ARG A 71 -5.89 -9.07 15.03
N LYS A 72 -5.17 -10.18 14.80
CA LYS A 72 -4.09 -10.63 15.70
C LYS A 72 -2.93 -9.64 15.75
N ALA A 73 -2.54 -9.07 14.59
CA ALA A 73 -1.46 -8.09 14.51
C ALA A 73 -1.85 -6.81 15.29
N PHE A 74 -3.07 -6.30 15.09
CA PHE A 74 -3.59 -5.13 15.78
C PHE A 74 -3.66 -5.35 17.30
N ALA A 75 -4.27 -6.46 17.74
CA ALA A 75 -4.36 -6.80 19.16
C ALA A 75 -2.98 -6.93 19.81
N ARG A 76 -2.02 -7.58 19.12
CA ARG A 76 -0.65 -7.74 19.61
C ARG A 76 0.06 -6.40 19.80
N CYS A 77 -0.11 -5.45 18.87
CA CYS A 77 0.54 -4.13 18.90
C CYS A 77 -0.29 -3.05 19.60
N GLY A 78 -1.43 -3.39 20.21
CA GLY A 78 -2.28 -2.43 20.92
C GLY A 78 -2.95 -1.40 20.01
N VAL A 79 -3.17 -1.74 18.73
CA VAL A 79 -3.85 -0.86 17.78
C VAL A 79 -5.36 -0.93 18.01
N THR A 80 -5.98 0.21 18.30
CA THR A 80 -7.42 0.33 18.57
C THR A 80 -8.16 1.19 17.55
N CYS A 81 -7.44 2.00 16.74
CA CYS A 81 -8.04 2.83 15.69
C CYS A 81 -8.34 2.05 14.40
N ALA A 82 -7.86 0.80 14.27
CA ALA A 82 -7.96 0.01 13.05
C ALA A 82 -9.05 -1.07 13.13
N GLU A 83 -9.80 -1.18 12.03
CA GLU A 83 -10.81 -2.21 11.79
C GLU A 83 -10.36 -3.11 10.63
N ALA A 84 -10.26 -4.43 10.88
CA ALA A 84 -9.96 -5.41 9.84
C ALA A 84 -11.25 -5.97 9.25
N VAL A 85 -11.44 -5.79 7.94
CA VAL A 85 -12.66 -6.18 7.22
C VAL A 85 -12.32 -7.05 6.01
N GLN A 86 -13.19 -8.02 5.73
CA GLN A 86 -13.14 -8.72 4.45
C GLN A 86 -13.67 -7.79 3.37
N ASN A 87 -12.89 -7.56 2.32
CA ASN A 87 -13.25 -6.66 1.22
C ASN A 87 -12.52 -7.01 -0.07
N ASP A 88 -13.24 -7.05 -1.17
CA ASP A 88 -12.67 -7.06 -2.50
C ASP A 88 -12.41 -5.62 -2.94
N ALA A 89 -11.16 -5.19 -2.92
CA ALA A 89 -10.77 -3.82 -3.28
C ALA A 89 -11.03 -3.48 -4.76
N ALA A 90 -11.22 -4.48 -5.63
CA ALA A 90 -11.64 -4.28 -7.01
C ALA A 90 -13.14 -3.93 -7.15
N GLN A 91 -13.90 -3.97 -6.05
CA GLN A 91 -15.31 -3.56 -5.98
C GLN A 91 -15.44 -2.31 -5.11
N LEU A 92 -16.05 -1.27 -5.66
CA LEU A 92 -16.22 0.01 -4.95
C LEU A 92 -17.16 -0.14 -3.75
N ARG A 93 -16.70 0.29 -2.58
CA ARG A 93 -17.46 0.34 -1.31
C ARG A 93 -17.89 1.78 -1.01
N SER A 94 -18.86 2.28 -1.78
CA SER A 94 -19.41 3.64 -1.60
C SER A 94 -19.99 3.89 -0.20
N ASP A 95 -20.44 2.82 0.49
CA ASP A 95 -20.92 2.84 1.87
C ASP A 95 -19.85 3.23 2.90
N TRP A 96 -18.58 3.14 2.53
CA TRP A 96 -17.50 3.58 3.41
C TRP A 96 -17.32 5.11 3.48
N GLY A 97 -17.91 5.86 2.52
CA GLY A 97 -17.70 7.30 2.36
C GLY A 97 -16.26 7.63 1.98
N LYS A 98 -15.83 8.86 2.18
CA LYS A 98 -14.51 9.34 1.75
C LYS A 98 -13.45 9.15 2.82
N PHE A 99 -12.18 9.09 2.37
CA PHE A 99 -10.98 8.94 3.20
C PHE A 99 -9.99 10.07 2.93
N ASP A 100 -9.31 10.54 3.98
CA ASP A 100 -8.24 11.54 3.85
C ASP A 100 -7.00 10.95 3.22
N ARG A 101 -6.72 9.67 3.50
CA ARG A 101 -5.52 8.95 3.03
C ARG A 101 -5.89 7.53 2.64
N ILE A 102 -5.33 7.07 1.52
CA ILE A 102 -5.56 5.71 1.03
C ILE A 102 -4.25 5.07 0.63
N LEU A 103 -4.08 3.81 1.01
CA LEU A 103 -3.01 2.93 0.53
C LEU A 103 -3.62 1.83 -0.35
N CYS A 104 -3.12 1.72 -1.57
CA CYS A 104 -3.35 0.63 -2.51
C CYS A 104 -2.07 -0.17 -2.67
N ASP A 105 -1.74 -1.04 -1.69
CA ASP A 105 -0.63 -1.99 -1.79
C ASP A 105 -1.13 -3.23 -2.53
N VAL A 106 -1.22 -3.14 -3.83
CA VAL A 106 -2.01 -4.05 -4.66
C VAL A 106 -1.39 -5.45 -4.78
N PRO A 107 -2.22 -6.50 -4.95
CA PRO A 107 -1.72 -7.81 -5.36
C PRO A 107 -0.90 -7.68 -6.64
N CYS A 108 0.28 -8.29 -6.68
CA CYS A 108 1.22 -8.20 -7.79
C CYS A 108 1.95 -9.53 -8.03
N SER A 109 2.75 -9.61 -9.10
CA SER A 109 3.55 -10.80 -9.43
C SER A 109 4.55 -11.17 -8.33
N GLY A 110 5.02 -10.17 -7.56
CA GLY A 110 5.97 -10.35 -6.47
C GLY A 110 7.42 -10.50 -6.92
N LEU A 111 7.75 -10.15 -8.17
CA LEU A 111 9.10 -10.30 -8.72
C LEU A 111 10.18 -9.52 -7.96
N GLY A 112 9.80 -8.57 -7.12
CA GLY A 112 10.72 -7.82 -6.26
C GLY A 112 11.15 -8.57 -4.99
N VAL A 113 10.44 -9.63 -4.59
CA VAL A 113 10.70 -10.36 -3.32
C VAL A 113 11.25 -11.77 -3.53
N ILE A 114 11.83 -12.07 -4.68
CA ILE A 114 12.42 -13.38 -5.03
C ILE A 114 13.45 -13.83 -3.97
N ALA A 115 14.23 -12.91 -3.39
CA ALA A 115 15.20 -13.26 -2.34
C ALA A 115 14.54 -13.86 -1.09
N LYS A 116 13.29 -13.49 -0.80
CA LYS A 116 12.51 -14.00 0.35
C LYS A 116 11.59 -15.16 -0.04
N LYS A 117 11.19 -15.21 -1.30
CA LYS A 117 10.28 -16.21 -1.86
C LYS A 117 10.85 -16.72 -3.19
N PRO A 118 11.86 -17.58 -3.17
CA PRO A 118 12.57 -18.03 -4.39
C PRO A 118 11.68 -18.77 -5.38
N ASP A 119 10.57 -19.35 -4.93
CA ASP A 119 9.60 -20.03 -5.80
C ASP A 119 8.98 -19.10 -6.85
N ILE A 120 8.97 -17.79 -6.59
CA ILE A 120 8.43 -16.78 -7.53
C ILE A 120 9.18 -16.82 -8.88
N ARG A 121 10.46 -17.18 -8.89
CA ARG A 121 11.25 -17.29 -10.14
C ARG A 121 10.73 -18.35 -11.12
N TYR A 122 9.93 -19.29 -10.63
CA TYR A 122 9.32 -20.36 -11.42
C TYR A 122 7.83 -20.12 -11.66
N LYS A 123 7.31 -18.97 -11.21
CA LYS A 123 5.92 -18.60 -11.41
C LYS A 123 5.69 -18.29 -12.88
N ASP A 124 4.72 -18.96 -13.46
CA ASP A 124 4.20 -18.58 -14.77
C ASP A 124 3.50 -17.22 -14.66
N LEU A 125 3.75 -16.35 -15.63
CA LEU A 125 3.07 -15.05 -15.74
C LEU A 125 1.90 -15.10 -16.74
N ASP A 126 1.50 -16.28 -17.19
CA ASP A 126 0.30 -16.44 -18.01
C ASP A 126 -0.91 -15.90 -17.24
N GLY A 127 -1.70 -15.07 -17.92
CA GLY A 127 -2.85 -14.40 -17.29
C GLY A 127 -2.51 -13.19 -16.43
N ILE A 128 -1.30 -12.63 -16.56
CA ILE A 128 -0.91 -11.39 -15.88
C ILE A 128 -1.89 -10.24 -16.20
N GLU A 129 -2.54 -10.28 -17.38
CA GLU A 129 -3.52 -9.28 -17.81
C GLU A 129 -4.68 -9.14 -16.82
N ASN A 130 -5.15 -10.25 -16.23
CA ASN A 130 -6.20 -10.23 -15.22
C ASN A 130 -5.71 -9.54 -13.93
N LEU A 131 -4.43 -9.72 -13.59
CA LEU A 131 -3.81 -9.05 -12.46
C LEU A 131 -3.70 -7.54 -12.71
N LEU A 132 -3.23 -7.14 -13.91
CA LEU A 132 -3.14 -5.74 -14.32
C LEU A 132 -4.51 -5.05 -14.29
N LEU A 133 -5.56 -5.70 -14.81
CA LEU A 133 -6.94 -5.20 -14.75
C LEU A 133 -7.45 -5.05 -13.31
N SER A 134 -7.09 -5.99 -12.43
CA SER A 134 -7.44 -5.90 -11.01
C SER A 134 -6.74 -4.72 -10.33
N GLN A 135 -5.45 -4.52 -10.62
CA GLN A 135 -4.66 -3.39 -10.10
C GLN A 135 -5.26 -2.04 -10.52
N GLN A 136 -5.66 -1.90 -11.80
CA GLN A 136 -6.33 -0.70 -12.30
C GLN A 136 -7.64 -0.43 -11.56
N LYS A 137 -8.48 -1.45 -11.37
CA LYS A 137 -9.74 -1.32 -10.64
C LYS A 137 -9.53 -0.91 -9.18
N ILE A 138 -8.55 -1.50 -8.50
CA ILE A 138 -8.23 -1.16 -7.11
C ILE A 138 -7.76 0.29 -7.02
N LEU A 139 -6.89 0.72 -7.92
CA LEU A 139 -6.39 2.09 -7.96
C LEU A 139 -7.52 3.09 -8.23
N GLN A 140 -8.40 2.80 -9.20
CA GLN A 140 -9.55 3.65 -9.50
C GLN A 140 -10.53 3.73 -8.32
N ASN A 141 -10.86 2.60 -7.69
CA ASN A 141 -11.72 2.59 -6.49
C ASN A 141 -11.11 3.38 -5.33
N GLY A 142 -9.77 3.31 -5.17
CA GLY A 142 -9.05 4.16 -4.22
C GLY A 142 -9.26 5.64 -4.53
N ALA A 143 -9.12 6.05 -5.78
CA ALA A 143 -9.36 7.44 -6.20
C ALA A 143 -10.81 7.89 -6.00
N ASP A 144 -11.77 6.99 -6.24
CA ASP A 144 -13.20 7.26 -6.04
C ASP A 144 -13.57 7.37 -4.56
N LEU A 145 -12.82 6.74 -3.67
CA LEU A 145 -13.00 6.84 -2.21
C LEU A 145 -12.19 8.00 -1.57
N LEU A 146 -11.32 8.67 -2.33
CA LEU A 146 -10.49 9.74 -1.80
C LEU A 146 -11.30 11.02 -1.58
N ALA A 147 -11.07 11.69 -0.45
CA ALA A 147 -11.60 13.01 -0.17
C ALA A 147 -10.88 14.10 -1.00
N GLU A 148 -11.48 15.28 -1.07
CA GLU A 148 -10.78 16.47 -1.60
C GLU A 148 -9.50 16.75 -0.79
N ASN A 149 -8.42 17.09 -1.49
CA ASN A 149 -7.08 17.26 -0.89
C ASN A 149 -6.54 16.00 -0.18
N GLY A 150 -7.11 14.85 -0.48
CA GLY A 150 -6.62 13.57 0.01
C GLY A 150 -5.36 13.12 -0.72
N ARG A 151 -4.68 12.11 -0.15
CA ARG A 151 -3.52 11.47 -0.76
C ARG A 151 -3.76 9.97 -0.91
N LEU A 152 -3.46 9.47 -2.10
CA LEU A 152 -3.50 8.06 -2.43
C LEU A 152 -2.06 7.58 -2.70
N VAL A 153 -1.69 6.44 -2.16
CA VAL A 153 -0.42 5.78 -2.48
C VAL A 153 -0.71 4.44 -3.15
N TYR A 154 -0.18 4.28 -4.36
CA TYR A 154 -0.14 3.01 -5.07
C TYR A 154 1.19 2.34 -4.82
N SER A 155 1.22 1.05 -4.49
CA SER A 155 2.47 0.32 -4.30
C SER A 155 2.38 -1.15 -4.70
N THR A 156 3.54 -1.70 -5.09
CA THR A 156 3.73 -3.12 -5.44
C THR A 156 5.05 -3.64 -4.91
N CYS A 157 5.14 -4.95 -4.66
CA CYS A 157 6.40 -5.62 -4.36
C CYS A 157 6.98 -6.31 -5.61
N THR A 158 6.89 -5.66 -6.78
CA THR A 158 7.43 -6.13 -8.05
C THR A 158 8.32 -5.06 -8.70
N VAL A 159 9.16 -5.47 -9.62
CA VAL A 159 9.96 -4.59 -10.48
C VAL A 159 9.45 -4.60 -11.93
N ASN A 160 8.31 -5.26 -12.18
CA ASN A 160 7.68 -5.29 -13.48
C ASN A 160 7.05 -3.93 -13.79
N ARG A 161 7.47 -3.35 -14.91
CA ARG A 161 7.03 -2.04 -15.34
C ARG A 161 5.52 -1.98 -15.65
N ASP A 162 4.95 -3.06 -16.20
CA ASP A 162 3.52 -3.12 -16.52
C ASP A 162 2.64 -3.04 -15.28
N GLU A 163 3.14 -3.52 -14.13
CA GLU A 163 2.45 -3.44 -12.84
C GLU A 163 2.75 -2.14 -12.07
N ASN A 164 3.69 -1.32 -12.53
CA ASN A 164 4.21 -0.14 -11.88
C ASN A 164 3.91 1.14 -12.68
N GLU A 165 4.88 1.61 -13.44
CA GLU A 165 4.81 2.88 -14.17
C GLU A 165 3.64 2.92 -15.17
N GLU A 166 3.38 1.82 -15.89
CA GLU A 166 2.28 1.78 -16.88
C GLU A 166 0.90 1.81 -16.21
N GLN A 167 0.74 1.25 -14.99
CA GLN A 167 -0.49 1.38 -14.21
C GLN A 167 -0.75 2.84 -13.81
N VAL A 168 0.27 3.50 -13.28
CA VAL A 168 0.16 4.90 -12.85
C VAL A 168 -0.07 5.82 -14.05
N LYS A 169 0.64 5.61 -15.16
CA LYS A 169 0.46 6.36 -16.41
C LYS A 169 -0.98 6.25 -16.90
N THR A 170 -1.49 5.03 -17.08
CA THR A 170 -2.86 4.79 -17.52
C THR A 170 -3.88 5.43 -16.57
N PHE A 171 -3.64 5.37 -15.27
CA PHE A 171 -4.49 6.00 -14.28
C PHE A 171 -4.54 7.52 -14.45
N LEU A 172 -3.38 8.18 -14.63
CA LEU A 172 -3.30 9.64 -14.81
C LEU A 172 -3.97 10.11 -16.11
N GLU A 173 -3.83 9.36 -17.20
CA GLU A 173 -4.51 9.64 -18.47
C GLU A 173 -6.04 9.65 -18.31
N ASN A 174 -6.58 8.77 -17.45
CA ASN A 174 -8.02 8.68 -17.17
C ASN A 174 -8.49 9.60 -16.02
N ASN A 175 -7.55 10.14 -15.23
CA ASN A 175 -7.84 10.94 -14.05
C ASN A 175 -6.97 12.22 -14.04
N PRO A 176 -7.16 13.18 -14.96
CA PRO A 176 -6.28 14.33 -15.16
C PRO A 176 -6.19 15.30 -13.96
N ARG A 177 -7.08 15.14 -12.98
CA ARG A 177 -7.01 15.89 -11.72
C ARG A 177 -5.90 15.41 -10.77
N PHE A 178 -5.32 14.24 -11.02
CA PHE A 178 -4.23 13.69 -10.21
C PHE A 178 -2.87 13.99 -10.84
N HIS A 179 -1.87 14.13 -9.98
CA HIS A 179 -0.46 14.19 -10.35
C HIS A 179 0.37 13.33 -9.41
N VAL A 180 1.59 12.97 -9.83
CA VAL A 180 2.56 12.27 -8.99
C VAL A 180 3.30 13.27 -8.12
N ALA A 181 3.21 13.11 -6.80
CA ALA A 181 3.98 13.90 -5.86
C ALA A 181 5.34 13.22 -5.55
N VAL A 182 6.36 14.05 -5.33
CA VAL A 182 7.68 13.57 -4.93
C VAL A 182 7.68 13.23 -3.43
N PRO A 183 8.16 12.05 -3.01
CA PRO A 183 8.23 11.70 -1.60
C PRO A 183 9.20 12.61 -0.84
N ALA A 184 8.77 13.09 0.33
CA ALA A 184 9.64 13.88 1.21
C ALA A 184 10.76 13.01 1.83
N LEU A 185 10.47 11.71 2.05
CA LEU A 185 11.45 10.74 2.53
C LEU A 185 12.33 10.28 1.38
N GLN A 186 13.65 10.41 1.54
CA GLN A 186 14.63 9.94 0.58
C GLN A 186 15.44 8.81 1.17
N LEU A 187 15.59 7.71 0.44
CA LEU A 187 16.42 6.56 0.83
C LEU A 187 17.55 6.37 -0.17
N PRO A 188 18.76 5.98 0.28
CA PRO A 188 19.88 5.76 -0.62
C PRO A 188 19.57 4.75 -1.72
N GLY A 189 19.88 5.09 -2.96
CA GLY A 189 19.75 4.21 -4.12
C GLY A 189 18.33 4.09 -4.70
N MET A 190 17.32 4.70 -4.09
CA MET A 190 15.99 4.76 -4.70
C MET A 190 16.01 5.60 -5.98
N GLN A 191 15.17 5.26 -6.93
CA GLN A 191 15.09 5.91 -8.23
C GLN A 191 13.74 6.61 -8.37
N GLN A 192 13.75 7.93 -8.29
CA GLN A 192 12.58 8.73 -8.58
C GLN A 192 12.42 8.84 -10.10
N GLY A 193 11.29 8.34 -10.61
CA GLY A 193 10.86 8.50 -12.00
C GLY A 193 9.65 9.44 -12.12
N GLU A 194 9.16 9.59 -13.35
CA GLU A 194 7.98 10.40 -13.66
C GLU A 194 6.71 9.87 -12.98
N TYR A 195 6.54 8.55 -12.93
CA TYR A 195 5.33 7.89 -12.44
C TYR A 195 5.45 7.33 -11.03
N GLY A 196 6.56 7.51 -10.36
CA GLY A 196 6.77 7.03 -8.99
C GLY A 196 8.21 6.72 -8.66
N THR A 197 8.42 6.03 -7.55
CA THR A 197 9.73 5.69 -7.00
C THR A 197 9.95 4.18 -7.09
N LEU A 198 11.07 3.78 -7.72
CA LEU A 198 11.48 2.38 -7.88
C LEU A 198 12.63 2.04 -6.93
N PHE A 199 12.53 0.89 -6.28
CA PHE A 199 13.56 0.26 -5.46
C PHE A 199 14.09 -0.96 -6.18
N LEU A 200 15.37 -0.95 -6.51
CA LEU A 200 16.04 -2.10 -7.10
C LEU A 200 16.97 -2.73 -6.06
N PRO A 201 16.88 -4.05 -5.80
CA PRO A 201 17.62 -4.70 -4.71
C PRO A 201 19.13 -4.45 -4.71
N HIS A 202 19.73 -4.42 -5.89
CA HIS A 202 21.17 -4.18 -6.05
C HIS A 202 21.61 -2.73 -5.82
N LYS A 203 20.66 -1.77 -5.78
CA LYS A 203 20.93 -0.35 -5.52
C LYS A 203 20.54 0.08 -4.11
N THR A 204 19.46 -0.48 -3.59
CA THR A 204 18.86 -0.03 -2.33
C THR A 204 19.14 -0.97 -1.16
N ALA A 205 19.66 -2.18 -1.41
CA ALA A 205 19.81 -3.26 -0.43
C ALA A 205 18.46 -3.62 0.26
N THR A 206 17.32 -3.37 -0.45
CA THR A 206 15.97 -3.71 -0.01
C THR A 206 15.34 -4.73 -0.96
N ASP A 207 14.09 -5.10 -0.73
CA ASP A 207 13.29 -5.79 -1.76
C ASP A 207 13.12 -4.87 -2.98
N GLY A 208 12.88 -5.48 -4.15
CA GLY A 208 12.37 -4.77 -5.31
C GLY A 208 10.95 -4.28 -5.02
N PHE A 209 10.69 -2.99 -5.22
CA PHE A 209 9.46 -2.35 -4.82
C PHE A 209 9.18 -1.11 -5.66
N PHE A 210 7.92 -0.77 -5.80
CA PHE A 210 7.49 0.47 -6.42
C PHE A 210 6.46 1.19 -5.55
N ALA A 211 6.52 2.52 -5.53
CA ALA A 211 5.52 3.35 -4.87
C ALA A 211 5.28 4.66 -5.62
N ALA A 212 4.03 5.03 -5.85
CA ALA A 212 3.61 6.30 -6.40
C ALA A 212 2.69 7.02 -5.41
N ILE A 213 3.00 8.29 -5.15
CA ILE A 213 2.15 9.19 -4.36
C ILE A 213 1.29 9.96 -5.35
N LEU A 214 -0.03 9.87 -5.21
CA LEU A 214 -1.00 10.50 -6.08
C LEU A 214 -1.80 11.54 -5.27
N GLU A 215 -1.78 12.78 -5.72
CA GLU A 215 -2.48 13.91 -5.10
C GLU A 215 -3.34 14.61 -6.14
N THR A 216 -4.44 15.19 -5.69
CA THR A 216 -5.27 16.06 -6.53
C THR A 216 -4.76 17.48 -6.50
N GLU A 217 -4.87 18.20 -7.62
CA GLU A 217 -4.65 19.64 -7.61
C GLU A 217 -5.61 20.32 -6.65
N SER A 218 -5.09 21.18 -5.78
CA SER A 218 -5.94 22.01 -4.93
C SER A 218 -6.74 22.95 -5.84
N THR A 219 -8.05 22.80 -5.83
CA THR A 219 -8.93 23.80 -6.47
C THR A 219 -8.70 25.14 -5.73
N GLN A 220 -8.08 26.10 -6.42
CA GLN A 220 -7.90 27.47 -5.91
C GLN A 220 -9.26 28.18 -5.84
#